data_8856d99a1f43c8c4b0524a9cd9f8203c
#
_entry.id   8856d99a1f43c8c4b0524a9cd9f8203c
#
_cell.length_a   1.000
_cell.length_b   1.000
_cell.length_c   1.000
_cell.angle_alpha   90.00
_cell.angle_beta   90.00
_cell.angle_gamma   90.00
#
_symmetry.space_group_name_H-M   'P 1'
#
loop_
_entity.id
_entity.type
_entity.pdbx_description
1 polymer ?
#
loop_
_entity_poly.entity_id
_entity_poly.type
_entity_poly.pdbx_seq_one_letter_code
_entity_poly.pdbx_strand_id
1 'polypeptide(L)'
;MPLSLFPAPLTGSLESPQRRGAYRPFGTVRFLGAYQGLLPGAAALFLAPALVADTEDAQRWLPEFQPSTLTQTQQLDEMQWFIDAARPFAGMEIKVVSETITTHEYEAQTLAKAFTDITGIQVTHDLIGEGDVVEKLQTQMQSGENIYDAYVNDSDLIGTHFRYQQVRNLSDWMQNEGSAVTSPTLDLEDFIGISFTTGPDGKIYQLPDQQFANLYWFRYDWFTDPAIKAQFQAKYGYELGVPVNWSAYEDIAEFFTNDVREIDGQRVYGHMDYGKKDPSLGWRFTDAWLSMAGAGDVGIPNGLPVDEWGIRVEGCRPVGSTVERGGATDGPAAVYSLTKYVDWLKAYAPPEAAGMVFSEAGPVPAQGAIAQQIFWYTTFTADMVKPGLPVMNDDGTPKWRMAPSPRGAYWEDGQKLGYQDTGAWTLMKSTPEDRAKAAWLYAQFVTSKTVSLKKSHVGLTIIRDSDIRHESFTERAAELGGLVEFYRSPARVQWTPTGTNVPDYPRLAQLWWQNIGDASSGAKTPQEAMTALAVAQERLMQRLQRANVLGECGPLLNEPQSRDYWLSQPGAPKAKLDNEKPAPVTIDYDELVKSWQ
;
A
#
# COMPACT_ATOMS: atom_id res chain seq x y z
N MET A 1 43.76 -11.47 -47.55
CA MET A 1 43.34 -11.78 -48.94
C MET A 1 42.33 -12.89 -48.92
N PRO A 2 41.33 -12.85 -49.76
CA PRO A 2 40.38 -11.76 -50.01
C PRO A 2 38.90 -12.22 -50.03
N LEU A 3 38.00 -11.20 -50.09
CA LEU A 3 36.71 -11.10 -50.81
C LEU A 3 35.51 -11.88 -50.25
N SER A 4 34.56 -11.20 -49.72
CA SER A 4 33.45 -10.33 -50.23
C SER A 4 32.26 -11.14 -50.73
N LEU A 5 31.11 -10.84 -50.21
CA LEU A 5 29.92 -10.51 -50.99
C LEU A 5 28.72 -10.16 -50.07
N PHE A 6 28.32 -8.92 -50.09
CA PHE A 6 26.97 -8.42 -49.72
C PHE A 6 26.00 -8.66 -50.88
N PRO A 7 24.73 -8.75 -50.65
CA PRO A 7 23.82 -7.97 -51.48
C PRO A 7 22.97 -6.97 -50.67
N ALA A 8 22.71 -5.84 -51.35
CA ALA A 8 22.03 -4.66 -50.95
C ALA A 8 20.48 -4.79 -51.00
N PRO A 9 19.73 -3.76 -50.49
CA PRO A 9 18.34 -3.89 -50.12
C PRO A 9 17.37 -3.66 -51.25
N LEU A 10 16.21 -4.34 -51.17
CA LEU A 10 15.04 -4.08 -52.03
C LEU A 10 14.14 -3.06 -51.36
N THR A 11 14.05 -1.88 -51.95
CA THR A 11 13.01 -0.87 -51.76
C THR A 11 11.69 -1.35 -52.41
N GLY A 12 10.67 -1.46 -51.59
CA GLY A 12 9.30 -1.68 -52.06
C GLY A 12 8.38 -0.68 -51.38
N SER A 13 8.01 0.35 -52.15
CA SER A 13 6.96 1.30 -51.84
C SER A 13 5.60 0.63 -51.96
N LEU A 14 4.76 0.75 -50.93
CA LEU A 14 3.33 0.47 -51.04
C LEU A 14 2.56 1.73 -50.65
N GLU A 15 1.87 2.23 -51.66
CA GLU A 15 0.95 3.36 -51.66
C GLU A 15 -0.28 3.07 -50.77
N SER A 16 -0.67 4.07 -50.00
CA SER A 16 -1.95 4.11 -49.30
C SER A 16 -3.05 4.71 -50.22
N PRO A 17 -4.27 4.17 -50.23
CA PRO A 17 -5.37 4.83 -50.94
C PRO A 17 -6.08 5.83 -50.02
N GLN A 18 -5.97 7.09 -50.37
CA GLN A 18 -6.84 8.16 -49.87
C GLN A 18 -8.28 7.93 -50.37
N ARG A 19 -9.24 7.82 -49.48
CA ARG A 19 -10.66 8.04 -49.80
C ARG A 19 -11.08 9.43 -49.33
N ARG A 20 -11.26 10.32 -50.27
CA ARG A 20 -11.99 11.59 -50.12
C ARG A 20 -13.49 11.28 -50.10
N GLY A 21 -14.17 11.57 -49.00
CA GLY A 21 -15.63 11.61 -48.91
C GLY A 21 -16.10 13.07 -48.90
N ALA A 22 -16.85 13.45 -49.91
CA ALA A 22 -17.35 14.81 -50.11
C ALA A 22 -18.52 15.12 -49.17
N TYR A 23 -18.44 16.25 -48.50
CA TYR A 23 -19.57 16.90 -47.83
C TYR A 23 -20.56 17.47 -48.85
N ARG A 24 -21.84 17.14 -48.72
CA ARG A 24 -22.95 17.85 -49.34
C ARG A 24 -23.77 18.52 -48.23
N PRO A 25 -24.12 19.81 -48.40
CA PRO A 25 -24.98 20.50 -47.45
C PRO A 25 -26.46 20.25 -47.82
N PHE A 26 -27.27 19.89 -46.82
CA PHE A 26 -28.73 19.82 -46.97
C PHE A 26 -29.35 21.19 -46.70
N GLY A 27 -30.25 21.53 -47.64
CA GLY A 27 -30.88 22.81 -47.75
C GLY A 27 -31.97 23.08 -46.72
N THR A 28 -32.10 24.34 -46.44
CA THR A 28 -33.21 25.00 -45.74
C THR A 28 -34.54 24.76 -46.41
N VAL A 29 -35.49 24.18 -45.68
CA VAL A 29 -36.93 24.23 -46.04
C VAL A 29 -37.63 25.20 -45.13
N ARG A 30 -38.09 26.32 -45.70
CA ARG A 30 -39.03 27.24 -45.06
C ARG A 30 -40.45 26.66 -45.18
N PHE A 31 -41.16 26.50 -44.08
CA PHE A 31 -42.63 26.44 -44.09
C PHE A 31 -43.19 27.62 -43.33
N LEU A 32 -43.96 28.45 -44.07
CA LEU A 32 -44.88 29.43 -43.54
C LEU A 32 -46.23 28.71 -43.28
N GLY A 33 -46.83 29.00 -42.15
CA GLY A 33 -48.25 28.65 -42.02
C GLY A 33 -48.82 28.72 -40.60
N ALA A 34 -49.49 29.82 -40.32
CA ALA A 34 -50.72 29.98 -39.56
C ALA A 34 -50.70 29.92 -38.01
N TYR A 35 -50.90 31.05 -37.44
CA TYR A 35 -51.40 31.31 -36.09
C TYR A 35 -52.74 30.63 -35.80
N GLN A 36 -52.83 29.86 -34.72
CA GLN A 36 -54.06 29.83 -33.88
C GLN A 36 -53.65 29.59 -32.44
N GLY A 37 -54.15 30.46 -31.53
CA GLY A 37 -53.79 30.49 -30.12
C GLY A 37 -54.39 29.34 -29.31
N LEU A 38 -53.63 28.91 -28.33
CA LEU A 38 -54.13 28.15 -27.17
C LEU A 38 -53.33 28.53 -25.92
N LEU A 39 -54.06 28.63 -24.84
CA LEU A 39 -53.76 29.07 -23.51
C LEU A 39 -52.48 28.48 -22.90
N PRO A 40 -51.85 29.14 -21.92
CA PRO A 40 -50.68 28.63 -21.21
C PRO A 40 -51.09 27.46 -20.30
N GLY A 41 -50.74 26.24 -20.73
CA GLY A 41 -50.72 25.07 -19.88
C GLY A 41 -49.57 25.21 -18.87
N ALA A 42 -49.87 25.23 -17.60
CA ALA A 42 -48.90 25.15 -16.53
C ALA A 42 -48.08 23.85 -16.70
N ALA A 43 -46.80 24.00 -17.07
CA ALA A 43 -45.83 22.92 -16.95
C ALA A 43 -45.65 22.65 -15.45
N ALA A 44 -46.29 21.61 -14.95
CA ALA A 44 -45.96 21.07 -13.64
C ALA A 44 -44.54 20.53 -13.76
N LEU A 45 -43.57 21.26 -13.25
CA LEU A 45 -42.26 20.71 -12.87
C LEU A 45 -42.57 19.64 -11.83
N PHE A 46 -42.49 18.36 -12.26
CA PHE A 46 -42.33 17.27 -11.33
C PHE A 46 -40.91 17.44 -10.74
N LEU A 47 -40.79 18.21 -9.66
CA LEU A 47 -39.72 18.06 -8.72
C LEU A 47 -39.83 16.62 -8.20
N ALA A 48 -38.91 15.76 -8.62
CA ALA A 48 -38.72 14.50 -7.93
C ALA A 48 -38.61 14.82 -6.43
N PRO A 49 -39.33 14.11 -5.55
CA PRO A 49 -39.17 14.34 -4.13
C PRO A 49 -37.70 14.16 -3.81
N ALA A 50 -37.07 15.19 -3.24
CA ALA A 50 -35.74 15.02 -2.64
C ALA A 50 -35.90 13.85 -1.67
N LEU A 51 -35.08 12.81 -1.82
CA LEU A 51 -34.98 11.73 -0.86
C LEU A 51 -34.68 12.42 0.49
N VAL A 52 -35.69 12.50 1.36
CA VAL A 52 -35.50 12.98 2.72
C VAL A 52 -34.87 11.83 3.45
N ALA A 53 -33.58 11.94 3.75
CA ALA A 53 -32.86 11.03 4.62
C ALA A 53 -33.67 10.83 5.93
N ASP A 54 -33.96 9.57 6.27
CA ASP A 54 -34.81 9.24 7.42
C ASP A 54 -34.12 8.19 8.29
N THR A 55 -34.41 8.25 9.58
CA THR A 55 -33.96 7.25 10.57
C THR A 55 -34.44 5.83 10.24
N GLU A 56 -35.56 5.69 9.49
CA GLU A 56 -36.02 4.37 8.99
C GLU A 56 -35.01 3.72 8.05
N ASP A 57 -34.34 4.49 7.18
CA ASP A 57 -33.29 3.99 6.30
C ASP A 57 -32.07 3.53 7.09
N ALA A 58 -31.66 4.29 8.09
CA ALA A 58 -30.58 3.89 8.99
C ALA A 58 -30.91 2.54 9.70
N GLN A 59 -32.11 2.41 10.26
CA GLN A 59 -32.56 1.17 10.91
C GLN A 59 -32.54 -0.04 9.94
N ARG A 60 -32.91 0.16 8.69
CA ARG A 60 -32.90 -0.89 7.67
C ARG A 60 -31.48 -1.40 7.37
N TRP A 61 -30.44 -0.52 7.46
CA TRP A 61 -29.05 -0.87 7.19
C TRP A 61 -28.30 -1.46 8.39
N LEU A 62 -28.76 -1.25 9.65
CA LEU A 62 -28.06 -1.76 10.84
C LEU A 62 -27.72 -3.25 10.80
N PRO A 63 -28.58 -4.16 10.28
CA PRO A 63 -28.24 -5.58 10.18
C PRO A 63 -27.01 -5.85 9.29
N GLU A 64 -26.77 -5.04 8.24
CA GLU A 64 -25.60 -5.15 7.38
C GLU A 64 -24.31 -4.79 8.12
N PHE A 65 -24.35 -3.86 9.05
CA PHE A 65 -23.18 -3.38 9.80
C PHE A 65 -22.78 -4.26 10.98
N GLN A 66 -23.43 -5.44 11.15
CA GLN A 66 -23.08 -6.34 12.24
C GLN A 66 -21.92 -7.31 11.86
N PRO A 67 -21.01 -7.60 12.80
CA PRO A 67 -20.94 -7.09 14.16
C PRO A 67 -20.46 -5.63 14.22
N SER A 68 -20.75 -4.96 15.33
CA SER A 68 -20.29 -3.58 15.59
C SER A 68 -19.77 -3.45 17.03
N THR A 69 -18.82 -2.56 17.25
CA THR A 69 -18.32 -2.22 18.60
C THR A 69 -19.32 -1.41 19.41
N LEU A 70 -20.36 -0.86 18.76
CA LEU A 70 -21.40 -0.05 19.38
C LEU A 70 -22.68 -0.87 19.64
N THR A 71 -23.39 -0.52 20.70
CA THR A 71 -24.77 -1.01 20.91
C THR A 71 -25.70 -0.45 19.82
N GLN A 72 -26.82 -1.12 19.57
CA GLN A 72 -27.79 -0.68 18.56
C GLN A 72 -28.26 0.79 18.77
N THR A 73 -28.45 1.22 20.03
CA THR A 73 -28.81 2.60 20.33
C THR A 73 -27.69 3.57 19.91
N GLN A 74 -26.44 3.26 20.25
CA GLN A 74 -25.30 4.09 19.86
C GLN A 74 -25.09 4.13 18.35
N GLN A 75 -25.33 3.01 17.65
CA GLN A 75 -25.31 2.98 16.19
C GLN A 75 -26.36 3.92 15.59
N LEU A 76 -27.57 3.90 16.11
CA LEU A 76 -28.64 4.80 15.65
C LEU A 76 -28.31 6.27 15.95
N ASP A 77 -27.73 6.57 17.10
CA ASP A 77 -27.30 7.93 17.46
C ASP A 77 -26.20 8.43 16.50
N GLU A 78 -25.23 7.56 16.16
CA GLU A 78 -24.17 7.88 15.18
C GLU A 78 -24.75 8.09 13.79
N MET A 79 -25.66 7.22 13.33
CA MET A 79 -26.33 7.37 12.04
C MET A 79 -27.21 8.61 11.98
N GLN A 80 -27.91 8.97 13.07
CA GLN A 80 -28.69 10.19 13.15
C GLN A 80 -27.80 11.43 12.99
N TRP A 81 -26.60 11.39 13.58
CA TRP A 81 -25.63 12.47 13.39
C TRP A 81 -25.23 12.62 11.91
N PHE A 82 -24.96 11.51 11.19
CA PHE A 82 -24.66 11.55 9.74
C PHE A 82 -25.82 12.13 8.94
N ILE A 83 -27.06 11.75 9.24
CA ILE A 83 -28.27 12.30 8.61
C ILE A 83 -28.32 13.81 8.76
N ASP A 84 -28.16 14.30 10.00
CA ASP A 84 -28.26 15.74 10.32
C ASP A 84 -27.11 16.53 9.68
N ALA A 85 -25.88 16.04 9.74
CA ALA A 85 -24.71 16.68 9.17
C ALA A 85 -24.75 16.69 7.62
N ALA A 86 -25.33 15.66 7.01
CA ALA A 86 -25.47 15.55 5.56
C ALA A 86 -26.61 16.39 4.96
N ARG A 87 -27.57 16.85 5.77
CA ARG A 87 -28.78 17.55 5.30
C ARG A 87 -28.49 18.71 4.33
N PRO A 88 -27.46 19.56 4.52
CA PRO A 88 -27.14 20.64 3.58
C PRO A 88 -26.67 20.14 2.19
N PHE A 89 -26.25 18.89 2.09
CA PHE A 89 -25.64 18.29 0.91
C PHE A 89 -26.55 17.23 0.26
N ALA A 90 -27.77 17.02 0.75
CA ALA A 90 -28.72 16.04 0.20
C ALA A 90 -28.96 16.30 -1.30
N GLY A 91 -28.87 15.25 -2.11
CA GLY A 91 -28.94 15.31 -3.59
C GLY A 91 -27.63 15.69 -4.29
N MET A 92 -26.56 16.01 -3.55
CA MET A 92 -25.23 16.21 -4.12
C MET A 92 -24.66 14.88 -4.59
N GLU A 93 -23.96 14.89 -5.71
CA GLU A 93 -23.18 13.76 -6.21
C GLU A 93 -21.71 14.01 -5.92
N ILE A 94 -21.04 13.06 -5.27
CA ILE A 94 -19.59 13.04 -5.05
C ILE A 94 -18.96 11.87 -5.77
N LYS A 95 -17.68 12.04 -6.15
CA LYS A 95 -16.90 11.02 -6.81
C LYS A 95 -15.60 10.78 -6.05
N VAL A 96 -15.40 9.55 -5.60
CA VAL A 96 -14.21 9.13 -4.85
C VAL A 96 -13.52 7.96 -5.53
N VAL A 97 -12.27 7.70 -5.17
CA VAL A 97 -11.47 6.64 -5.81
C VAL A 97 -10.55 5.94 -4.81
N SER A 98 -10.41 4.64 -4.99
CA SER A 98 -9.45 3.80 -4.28
C SER A 98 -8.91 2.69 -5.19
N GLU A 99 -7.93 1.94 -4.68
CA GLU A 99 -7.46 0.73 -5.34
C GLU A 99 -8.49 -0.40 -5.26
N THR A 100 -8.32 -1.42 -6.12
CA THR A 100 -9.23 -2.58 -6.16
C THR A 100 -8.75 -3.67 -5.22
N ILE A 101 -9.31 -3.70 -4.01
CA ILE A 101 -9.14 -4.75 -3.00
C ILE A 101 -10.48 -5.07 -2.34
N THR A 102 -10.57 -6.19 -1.63
CA THR A 102 -11.82 -6.66 -1.01
C THR A 102 -12.47 -5.63 -0.08
N THR A 103 -11.67 -4.87 0.68
CA THR A 103 -12.16 -3.77 1.55
C THR A 103 -12.89 -2.70 0.73
N HIS A 104 -12.25 -2.19 -0.31
CA HIS A 104 -12.81 -1.13 -1.14
C HIS A 104 -13.94 -1.61 -2.05
N GLU A 105 -13.95 -2.89 -2.46
CA GLU A 105 -15.10 -3.49 -3.14
C GLU A 105 -16.36 -3.46 -2.25
N TYR A 106 -16.20 -3.77 -0.96
CA TYR A 106 -17.31 -3.68 0.00
C TYR A 106 -17.76 -2.22 0.19
N GLU A 107 -16.85 -1.28 0.26
CA GLU A 107 -17.17 0.14 0.33
C GLU A 107 -17.94 0.62 -0.90
N ALA A 108 -17.43 0.34 -2.09
CA ALA A 108 -18.03 0.79 -3.34
C ALA A 108 -19.40 0.16 -3.63
N GLN A 109 -19.56 -1.15 -3.34
CA GLN A 109 -20.76 -1.90 -3.69
C GLN A 109 -21.84 -1.86 -2.62
N THR A 110 -21.45 -1.78 -1.34
CA THR A 110 -22.38 -1.87 -0.20
C THR A 110 -22.46 -0.57 0.59
N LEU A 111 -21.32 -0.06 1.08
CA LEU A 111 -21.32 1.09 1.97
C LEU A 111 -21.66 2.40 1.27
N ALA A 112 -21.25 2.59 0.01
CA ALA A 112 -21.64 3.76 -0.78
C ALA A 112 -23.16 3.82 -0.97
N LYS A 113 -23.79 2.67 -1.20
CA LYS A 113 -25.25 2.58 -1.29
C LYS A 113 -25.92 2.88 0.07
N ALA A 114 -25.41 2.29 1.15
CA ALA A 114 -25.91 2.55 2.49
C ALA A 114 -25.82 4.03 2.85
N PHE A 115 -24.67 4.66 2.60
CA PHE A 115 -24.46 6.08 2.83
C PHE A 115 -25.43 6.94 2.01
N THR A 116 -25.64 6.60 0.74
CA THR A 116 -26.59 7.31 -0.13
C THR A 116 -28.02 7.19 0.40
N ASP A 117 -28.46 5.99 0.77
CA ASP A 117 -29.82 5.77 1.30
C ASP A 117 -30.02 6.53 2.63
N ILE A 118 -29.01 6.54 3.51
CA ILE A 118 -29.07 7.16 4.85
C ILE A 118 -28.98 8.69 4.79
N THR A 119 -28.14 9.25 3.91
CA THR A 119 -27.78 10.67 3.92
C THR A 119 -28.37 11.49 2.78
N GLY A 120 -28.79 10.83 1.70
CA GLY A 120 -29.22 11.47 0.46
C GLY A 120 -28.08 11.99 -0.42
N ILE A 121 -26.80 11.83 -0.03
CA ILE A 121 -25.64 12.18 -0.86
C ILE A 121 -25.35 10.99 -1.79
N GLN A 122 -25.30 11.24 -3.11
CA GLN A 122 -24.97 10.22 -4.10
C GLN A 122 -23.46 9.99 -4.15
N VAL A 123 -23.03 8.73 -4.07
CA VAL A 123 -21.60 8.37 -4.11
C VAL A 123 -21.29 7.50 -5.33
N THR A 124 -20.34 7.96 -6.15
CA THR A 124 -19.64 7.12 -7.12
C THR A 124 -18.27 6.81 -6.57
N HIS A 125 -18.01 5.55 -6.23
CA HIS A 125 -16.72 5.08 -5.73
C HIS A 125 -16.04 4.24 -6.81
N ASP A 126 -15.10 4.84 -7.53
CA ASP A 126 -14.34 4.18 -8.59
C ASP A 126 -13.25 3.28 -7.98
N LEU A 127 -13.13 2.06 -8.51
CA LEU A 127 -12.08 1.10 -8.16
C LEU A 127 -11.12 0.97 -9.34
N ILE A 128 -9.85 1.31 -9.14
CA ILE A 128 -8.82 1.28 -10.20
C ILE A 128 -7.52 0.65 -9.66
N GLY A 129 -6.49 0.55 -10.50
CA GLY A 129 -5.17 0.12 -10.03
C GLY A 129 -4.54 1.16 -9.10
N GLU A 130 -3.80 0.72 -8.09
CA GLU A 130 -3.15 1.60 -7.11
C GLU A 130 -2.25 2.65 -7.79
N GLY A 131 -1.41 2.24 -8.74
CA GLY A 131 -0.58 3.18 -9.50
C GLY A 131 -1.40 4.24 -10.26
N ASP A 132 -2.60 3.89 -10.74
CA ASP A 132 -3.52 4.82 -11.40
C ASP A 132 -4.13 5.82 -10.39
N VAL A 133 -4.38 5.40 -9.14
CA VAL A 133 -4.82 6.30 -8.06
C VAL A 133 -3.76 7.38 -7.83
N VAL A 134 -2.50 6.97 -7.67
CA VAL A 134 -1.36 7.89 -7.47
C VAL A 134 -1.19 8.84 -8.66
N GLU A 135 -1.32 8.36 -9.90
CA GLU A 135 -1.22 9.20 -11.10
C GLU A 135 -2.33 10.26 -11.18
N LYS A 136 -3.56 9.87 -10.89
CA LYS A 136 -4.71 10.80 -10.88
C LYS A 136 -4.61 11.83 -9.77
N LEU A 137 -4.19 11.40 -8.57
CA LEU A 137 -3.93 12.32 -7.45
C LEU A 137 -2.83 13.32 -7.81
N GLN A 138 -1.71 12.86 -8.38
CA GLN A 138 -0.64 13.75 -8.84
C GLN A 138 -1.13 14.73 -9.90
N THR A 139 -1.95 14.28 -10.84
CA THR A 139 -2.53 15.14 -11.87
C THR A 139 -3.40 16.23 -11.25
N GLN A 140 -4.25 15.88 -10.29
CA GLN A 140 -5.08 16.85 -9.57
C GLN A 140 -4.24 17.84 -8.75
N MET A 141 -3.18 17.35 -8.07
CA MET A 141 -2.25 18.23 -7.34
C MET A 141 -1.57 19.26 -8.24
N GLN A 142 -1.24 18.89 -9.48
CA GLN A 142 -0.52 19.75 -10.41
C GLN A 142 -1.44 20.69 -11.19
N SER A 143 -2.59 20.21 -11.63
CA SER A 143 -3.53 21.01 -12.45
C SER A 143 -4.45 21.90 -11.60
N GLY A 144 -4.75 21.49 -10.37
CA GLY A 144 -5.80 22.09 -9.55
C GLY A 144 -7.22 21.78 -10.02
N GLU A 145 -7.39 20.90 -11.03
CA GLU A 145 -8.71 20.43 -11.49
C GLU A 145 -9.25 19.38 -10.52
N ASN A 146 -10.54 19.45 -10.20
CA ASN A 146 -11.19 18.47 -9.35
C ASN A 146 -11.54 17.22 -10.16
N ILE A 147 -10.68 16.21 -10.13
CA ILE A 147 -10.89 14.91 -10.80
C ILE A 147 -11.74 14.00 -9.91
N TYR A 148 -11.35 13.89 -8.65
CA TYR A 148 -12.09 13.19 -7.58
C TYR A 148 -12.21 14.10 -6.35
N ASP A 149 -13.28 13.91 -5.59
CA ASP A 149 -13.55 14.70 -4.38
C ASP A 149 -12.74 14.22 -3.18
N ALA A 150 -12.42 12.92 -3.14
CA ALA A 150 -11.49 12.30 -2.20
C ALA A 150 -10.80 11.08 -2.82
N TYR A 151 -9.66 10.73 -2.26
CA TYR A 151 -8.82 9.61 -2.65
C TYR A 151 -8.48 8.75 -1.44
N VAL A 152 -8.51 7.42 -1.59
CA VAL A 152 -7.73 6.56 -0.70
C VAL A 152 -6.36 6.36 -1.33
N ASN A 153 -5.31 6.73 -0.63
CA ASN A 153 -3.92 6.54 -1.04
C ASN A 153 -3.04 6.27 0.16
N ASP A 154 -1.90 5.65 -0.07
CA ASP A 154 -1.06 5.18 1.00
C ASP A 154 -0.31 6.27 1.73
N SER A 155 0.07 6.01 2.97
CA SER A 155 0.85 6.93 3.80
C SER A 155 2.28 7.15 3.30
N ASP A 156 2.73 6.41 2.29
CA ASP A 156 3.92 6.73 1.49
C ASP A 156 3.91 8.15 0.93
N LEU A 157 2.72 8.70 0.71
CA LEU A 157 2.54 10.06 0.21
C LEU A 157 2.55 11.13 1.31
N ILE A 158 2.62 10.76 2.60
CA ILE A 158 2.54 11.73 3.70
C ILE A 158 3.59 12.84 3.61
N GLY A 159 4.84 12.49 3.26
CA GLY A 159 5.91 13.46 3.08
C GLY A 159 5.70 14.39 1.90
N THR A 160 5.05 13.89 0.85
CA THR A 160 4.65 14.67 -0.32
C THR A 160 3.49 15.61 0.05
N HIS A 161 2.47 15.11 0.71
CA HIS A 161 1.32 15.91 1.16
C HIS A 161 1.74 17.04 2.08
N PHE A 162 2.59 16.74 3.06
CA PHE A 162 3.14 17.74 3.96
C PHE A 162 3.91 18.84 3.21
N ARG A 163 4.75 18.50 2.23
CA ARG A 163 5.62 19.49 1.56
C ARG A 163 4.90 20.28 0.47
N TYR A 164 4.07 19.64 -0.33
CA TYR A 164 3.35 20.33 -1.42
C TYR A 164 2.15 21.13 -0.94
N GLN A 165 1.60 20.83 0.24
CA GLN A 165 0.44 21.53 0.81
C GLN A 165 -0.77 21.61 -0.15
N GLN A 166 -0.96 20.59 -1.01
CA GLN A 166 -2.08 20.52 -1.94
C GLN A 166 -3.27 19.70 -1.40
N VAL A 167 -3.08 19.02 -0.29
CA VAL A 167 -4.14 18.34 0.46
C VAL A 167 -4.54 19.16 1.68
N ARG A 168 -5.75 18.93 2.18
CA ARG A 168 -6.22 19.58 3.41
C ARG A 168 -5.46 19.02 4.60
N ASN A 169 -4.98 19.89 5.45
CA ASN A 169 -4.51 19.55 6.78
C ASN A 169 -5.74 19.22 7.63
N LEU A 170 -6.00 17.93 7.88
CA LEU A 170 -7.21 17.50 8.55
C LEU A 170 -7.27 17.98 10.00
N SER A 171 -6.12 18.07 10.71
CA SER A 171 -6.08 18.58 12.08
C SER A 171 -6.62 20.00 12.18
N ASP A 172 -6.25 20.88 11.26
CA ASP A 172 -6.71 22.26 11.25
C ASP A 172 -8.14 22.36 10.66
N TRP A 173 -8.41 21.59 9.60
CA TRP A 173 -9.70 21.63 8.90
C TRP A 173 -10.86 21.14 9.77
N MET A 174 -10.67 20.06 10.52
CA MET A 174 -11.69 19.55 11.47
C MET A 174 -12.05 20.54 12.56
N GLN A 175 -11.13 21.43 12.92
CA GLN A 175 -11.38 22.46 13.94
C GLN A 175 -12.01 23.74 13.37
N ASN A 176 -11.95 23.95 12.07
CA ASN A 176 -12.39 25.15 11.38
C ASN A 176 -13.51 24.83 10.36
N GLU A 177 -13.19 24.81 9.06
CA GLU A 177 -14.18 24.71 7.98
C GLU A 177 -14.96 23.39 7.98
N GLY A 178 -14.32 22.30 8.42
CA GLY A 178 -14.89 20.96 8.53
C GLY A 178 -15.59 20.67 9.85
N SER A 179 -15.57 21.59 10.81
CA SER A 179 -16.04 21.31 12.19
C SER A 179 -17.49 20.86 12.26
N ALA A 180 -18.36 21.44 11.44
CA ALA A 180 -19.78 21.09 11.41
C ALA A 180 -20.09 19.70 10.80
N VAL A 181 -19.12 19.12 10.10
CA VAL A 181 -19.22 17.81 9.43
C VAL A 181 -18.18 16.81 9.96
N THR A 182 -17.57 17.09 11.09
CA THR A 182 -16.67 16.14 11.79
C THR A 182 -17.44 15.49 12.92
N SER A 183 -17.53 14.16 12.87
CA SER A 183 -18.26 13.36 13.85
C SER A 183 -17.66 13.49 15.25
N PRO A 184 -18.48 13.70 16.28
CA PRO A 184 -18.01 13.66 17.66
C PRO A 184 -17.56 12.25 18.11
N THR A 185 -17.94 11.21 17.35
CA THR A 185 -17.57 9.80 17.60
C THR A 185 -16.41 9.32 16.73
N LEU A 186 -15.74 10.21 15.97
CA LEU A 186 -14.66 9.85 15.06
C LEU A 186 -13.51 9.12 15.77
N ASP A 187 -13.15 9.56 17.00
CA ASP A 187 -12.16 8.92 17.87
C ASP A 187 -10.84 8.56 17.14
N LEU A 188 -10.04 9.59 16.90
CA LEU A 188 -8.78 9.45 16.15
C LEU A 188 -7.75 8.56 16.87
N GLU A 189 -7.80 8.49 18.21
CA GLU A 189 -6.86 7.69 19.00
C GLU A 189 -7.10 6.17 18.85
N ASP A 190 -8.31 5.79 18.45
CA ASP A 190 -8.68 4.38 18.21
C ASP A 190 -8.13 3.85 16.88
N PHE A 191 -7.68 4.72 15.95
CA PHE A 191 -7.10 4.29 14.69
C PHE A 191 -5.66 3.78 14.86
N ILE A 192 -5.41 2.53 14.45
CA ILE A 192 -4.10 1.88 14.52
C ILE A 192 -3.05 2.65 13.69
N GLY A 193 -3.45 3.13 12.50
CA GLY A 193 -2.55 3.76 11.52
C GLY A 193 -2.41 5.28 11.64
N ILE A 194 -2.95 5.93 12.66
CA ILE A 194 -2.98 7.41 12.73
C ILE A 194 -1.58 8.04 12.71
N SER A 195 -0.57 7.39 13.27
CA SER A 195 0.81 7.88 13.27
C SER A 195 1.42 7.90 11.87
N PHE A 196 0.99 7.02 10.97
CA PHE A 196 1.46 6.98 9.58
C PHE A 196 0.89 8.13 8.74
N THR A 197 -0.29 8.61 9.09
CA THR A 197 -0.99 9.70 8.41
C THR A 197 -0.68 11.08 9.00
N THR A 198 0.30 11.14 9.90
CA THR A 198 0.76 12.35 10.58
C THR A 198 2.06 12.85 9.93
N GLY A 199 2.04 14.09 9.46
CA GLY A 199 3.21 14.72 8.85
C GLY A 199 4.30 15.10 9.86
N PRO A 200 5.49 15.53 9.38
CA PRO A 200 6.59 15.98 10.23
C PRO A 200 6.27 17.16 11.16
N ASP A 201 5.21 17.90 10.86
CA ASP A 201 4.68 19.00 11.68
C ASP A 201 3.73 18.55 12.79
N GLY A 202 3.53 17.25 12.94
CA GLY A 202 2.60 16.67 13.91
C GLY A 202 1.12 16.81 13.54
N LYS A 203 0.80 17.18 12.29
CA LYS A 203 -0.57 17.35 11.80
C LYS A 203 -1.01 16.13 10.99
N ILE A 204 -2.29 15.79 11.09
CA ILE A 204 -2.93 14.71 10.34
C ILE A 204 -3.31 15.24 8.96
N TYR A 205 -2.94 14.52 7.90
CA TYR A 205 -3.25 14.85 6.51
C TYR A 205 -4.18 13.84 5.83
N GLN A 206 -4.32 12.65 6.42
CA GLN A 206 -5.15 11.57 5.88
C GLN A 206 -5.90 10.90 7.02
N LEU A 207 -7.10 10.34 6.74
CA LEU A 207 -7.86 9.53 7.70
C LEU A 207 -7.65 8.04 7.39
N PRO A 208 -7.11 7.23 8.30
CA PRO A 208 -6.88 5.81 8.08
C PRO A 208 -8.14 5.07 7.63
N ASP A 209 -8.00 4.24 6.60
CA ASP A 209 -9.08 3.45 6.01
C ASP A 209 -8.76 1.96 5.94
N GLN A 210 -7.51 1.61 5.73
CA GLN A 210 -6.99 0.26 5.74
C GLN A 210 -5.59 0.23 6.34
N GLN A 211 -5.18 -0.93 6.82
CA GLN A 211 -3.89 -1.12 7.45
C GLN A 211 -3.16 -2.27 6.78
N PHE A 212 -1.92 -2.04 6.35
CA PHE A 212 -1.08 -3.08 5.76
C PHE A 212 0.12 -3.39 6.64
N ALA A 213 0.59 -4.62 6.52
CA ALA A 213 1.87 -5.02 7.04
C ALA A 213 2.49 -6.11 6.16
N ASN A 214 3.79 -5.97 5.88
CA ASN A 214 4.57 -7.05 5.33
C ASN A 214 4.79 -8.09 6.42
N LEU A 215 4.08 -9.20 6.33
CA LEU A 215 4.18 -10.31 7.25
C LEU A 215 4.86 -11.51 6.60
N TYR A 216 5.57 -12.27 7.41
CA TYR A 216 6.06 -13.58 7.04
C TYR A 216 4.91 -14.58 7.07
N TRP A 217 4.61 -15.18 5.91
CA TRP A 217 3.65 -16.26 5.73
C TRP A 217 4.39 -17.56 5.49
N PHE A 218 3.93 -18.67 6.09
CA PHE A 218 4.56 -19.97 5.92
C PHE A 218 3.56 -21.13 6.06
N ARG A 219 3.88 -22.27 5.47
CA ARG A 219 3.14 -23.52 5.59
C ARG A 219 3.41 -24.14 6.97
N TYR A 220 2.52 -23.87 7.91
CA TYR A 220 2.62 -24.37 9.28
C TYR A 220 2.58 -25.90 9.33
N ASP A 221 1.75 -26.53 8.51
CA ASP A 221 1.68 -27.99 8.38
C ASP A 221 3.02 -28.61 7.94
N TRP A 222 3.75 -27.99 7.03
CA TRP A 222 5.08 -28.46 6.61
C TRP A 222 6.16 -28.16 7.64
N PHE A 223 6.10 -27.02 8.31
CA PHE A 223 7.06 -26.64 9.33
C PHE A 223 6.94 -27.45 10.62
N THR A 224 5.79 -28.04 10.86
CA THR A 224 5.54 -28.91 12.01
C THR A 224 5.62 -30.42 11.68
N ASP A 225 5.78 -30.78 10.40
CA ASP A 225 5.97 -32.18 9.98
C ASP A 225 7.29 -32.75 10.53
N PRO A 226 7.25 -33.85 11.33
CA PRO A 226 8.47 -34.39 11.96
C PRO A 226 9.54 -34.85 10.97
N ALA A 227 9.15 -35.35 9.78
CA ALA A 227 10.09 -35.83 8.78
C ALA A 227 10.81 -34.66 8.09
N ILE A 228 10.06 -33.61 7.76
CA ILE A 228 10.59 -32.38 7.17
C ILE A 228 11.53 -31.69 8.17
N LYS A 229 11.13 -31.54 9.45
CA LYS A 229 11.97 -30.99 10.51
C LYS A 229 13.28 -31.77 10.67
N ALA A 230 13.22 -33.10 10.71
CA ALA A 230 14.41 -33.93 10.85
C ALA A 230 15.37 -33.79 9.66
N GLN A 231 14.86 -33.68 8.42
CA GLN A 231 15.68 -33.43 7.23
C GLN A 231 16.35 -32.05 7.27
N PHE A 232 15.60 -31.02 7.66
CA PHE A 232 16.15 -29.68 7.79
C PHE A 232 17.26 -29.61 8.83
N GLN A 233 17.01 -30.14 10.02
CA GLN A 233 17.99 -30.18 11.10
C GLN A 233 19.25 -30.98 10.73
N ALA A 234 19.08 -32.09 10.01
CA ALA A 234 20.21 -32.90 9.53
C ALA A 234 21.11 -32.13 8.54
N LYS A 235 20.52 -31.24 7.72
CA LYS A 235 21.27 -30.44 6.75
C LYS A 235 21.90 -29.18 7.37
N TYR A 236 21.14 -28.43 8.17
CA TYR A 236 21.55 -27.09 8.62
C TYR A 236 22.02 -27.05 10.07
N GLY A 237 21.74 -28.07 10.87
CA GLY A 237 22.20 -28.18 12.26
C GLY A 237 21.37 -27.38 13.29
N TYR A 238 20.22 -26.84 12.88
CA TYR A 238 19.29 -26.15 13.77
C TYR A 238 17.84 -26.48 13.40
N GLU A 239 16.89 -26.15 14.28
CA GLU A 239 15.48 -26.48 14.10
C GLU A 239 14.79 -25.66 13.03
N LEU A 240 13.91 -26.28 12.23
CA LEU A 240 13.00 -25.58 11.33
C LEU A 240 11.93 -24.85 12.15
N GLY A 241 11.77 -23.58 11.92
CA GLY A 241 10.80 -22.71 12.59
C GLY A 241 10.67 -21.36 11.89
N VAL A 242 9.97 -20.41 12.52
CA VAL A 242 9.84 -19.04 12.00
C VAL A 242 11.22 -18.38 11.96
N PRO A 243 11.68 -17.88 10.81
CA PRO A 243 12.98 -17.25 10.70
C PRO A 243 12.99 -15.90 11.44
N VAL A 244 13.92 -15.76 12.40
CA VAL A 244 14.15 -14.51 13.10
C VAL A 244 15.01 -13.58 12.25
N ASN A 245 15.91 -14.13 11.45
CA ASN A 245 16.77 -13.38 10.55
C ASN A 245 16.74 -13.92 9.10
N TRP A 246 17.23 -13.10 8.19
CA TRP A 246 17.22 -13.41 6.77
C TRP A 246 18.13 -14.60 6.39
N SER A 247 19.14 -14.92 7.19
CA SER A 247 19.96 -16.12 6.99
C SER A 247 19.14 -17.39 7.13
N ALA A 248 18.26 -17.46 8.15
CA ALA A 248 17.35 -18.58 8.32
C ALA A 248 16.29 -18.63 7.20
N TYR A 249 15.78 -17.47 6.78
CA TYR A 249 14.85 -17.40 5.64
C TYR A 249 15.46 -17.98 4.37
N GLU A 250 16.73 -17.64 4.06
CA GLU A 250 17.44 -18.15 2.89
C GLU A 250 17.65 -19.67 2.97
N ASP A 251 18.06 -20.21 4.13
CA ASP A 251 18.22 -21.65 4.33
C ASP A 251 16.91 -22.41 4.12
N ILE A 252 15.80 -21.86 4.61
CA ILE A 252 14.46 -22.44 4.43
C ILE A 252 14.05 -22.38 2.95
N ALA A 253 14.31 -21.25 2.28
CA ALA A 253 14.01 -21.09 0.85
C ALA A 253 14.76 -22.12 0.00
N GLU A 254 16.07 -22.26 0.25
CA GLU A 254 16.91 -23.28 -0.41
C GLU A 254 16.41 -24.69 -0.12
N PHE A 255 16.13 -25.01 1.13
CA PHE A 255 15.73 -26.34 1.57
C PHE A 255 14.46 -26.83 0.85
N PHE A 256 13.39 -26.05 0.89
CA PHE A 256 12.15 -26.47 0.22
C PHE A 256 12.30 -26.55 -1.30
N THR A 257 13.09 -25.66 -1.90
CA THR A 257 13.27 -25.64 -3.35
C THR A 257 14.17 -26.77 -3.85
N ASN A 258 15.28 -27.05 -3.15
CA ASN A 258 16.36 -27.89 -3.67
C ASN A 258 16.39 -29.30 -3.04
N ASP A 259 15.97 -29.44 -1.78
CA ASP A 259 16.04 -30.72 -1.06
C ASP A 259 14.69 -31.40 -0.98
N VAL A 260 13.65 -30.72 -0.47
CA VAL A 260 12.29 -31.26 -0.42
C VAL A 260 11.71 -31.43 -1.82
N ARG A 261 11.69 -30.37 -2.61
CA ARG A 261 11.34 -30.32 -4.03
C ARG A 261 9.90 -30.67 -4.39
N GLU A 262 9.30 -31.65 -3.73
CA GLU A 262 7.96 -32.15 -4.02
C GLU A 262 7.28 -32.60 -2.73
N ILE A 263 6.02 -32.25 -2.57
CA ILE A 263 5.13 -32.73 -1.49
C ILE A 263 3.82 -33.15 -2.17
N ASP A 264 3.33 -34.35 -1.86
CA ASP A 264 2.09 -34.93 -2.40
C ASP A 264 2.00 -34.92 -3.94
N GLY A 265 3.14 -35.11 -4.62
CA GLY A 265 3.23 -35.11 -6.08
C GLY A 265 3.23 -33.71 -6.71
N GLN A 266 3.26 -32.64 -5.91
CA GLN A 266 3.33 -31.27 -6.39
C GLN A 266 4.73 -30.69 -6.17
N ARG A 267 5.28 -30.04 -7.21
CA ARG A 267 6.52 -29.26 -7.10
C ARG A 267 6.33 -28.14 -6.10
N VAL A 268 7.27 -27.98 -5.15
CA VAL A 268 7.23 -26.89 -4.16
C VAL A 268 8.43 -25.96 -4.32
N TYR A 269 8.22 -24.71 -3.89
CA TYR A 269 9.20 -23.64 -3.92
C TYR A 269 9.32 -23.03 -2.53
N GLY A 270 10.54 -22.71 -2.14
CA GLY A 270 10.82 -22.17 -0.82
C GLY A 270 10.65 -20.66 -0.71
N HIS A 271 10.35 -19.97 -1.80
CA HIS A 271 10.19 -18.52 -1.85
C HIS A 271 9.15 -18.12 -2.91
N MET A 272 8.53 -16.99 -2.73
CA MET A 272 7.69 -16.34 -3.72
C MET A 272 7.85 -14.82 -3.63
N ASP A 273 7.98 -14.19 -4.77
CA ASP A 273 7.99 -12.74 -4.94
C ASP A 273 7.61 -12.39 -6.38
N TYR A 274 7.78 -11.13 -6.81
CA TYR A 274 7.51 -10.70 -8.17
C TYR A 274 8.64 -9.81 -8.71
N GLY A 275 8.79 -9.74 -10.03
CA GLY A 275 9.94 -9.07 -10.64
C GLY A 275 9.63 -8.27 -11.88
N LYS A 276 8.36 -8.20 -12.31
CA LYS A 276 7.97 -7.43 -13.49
C LYS A 276 8.25 -5.95 -13.28
N LYS A 277 8.80 -5.30 -14.29
CA LYS A 277 9.05 -3.86 -14.29
C LYS A 277 7.72 -3.10 -14.33
N ASP A 278 7.19 -2.78 -13.15
CA ASP A 278 5.87 -2.25 -12.89
C ASP A 278 5.92 -1.32 -11.68
N PRO A 279 5.03 -0.32 -11.54
CA PRO A 279 5.00 0.60 -10.39
C PRO A 279 5.07 -0.10 -9.02
N SER A 280 4.40 -1.24 -8.85
CA SER A 280 4.40 -2.00 -7.59
C SER A 280 5.77 -2.48 -7.14
N LEU A 281 6.75 -2.58 -8.03
CA LEU A 281 8.10 -3.05 -7.70
C LEU A 281 8.90 -2.01 -6.88
N GLY A 282 8.52 -0.74 -6.92
CA GLY A 282 9.18 0.34 -6.17
C GLY A 282 9.06 0.16 -4.67
N TRP A 283 7.84 0.22 -4.15
CA TRP A 283 7.59 0.07 -2.71
C TRP A 283 7.92 -1.34 -2.21
N ARG A 284 7.80 -2.38 -3.06
CA ARG A 284 8.18 -3.73 -2.68
C ARG A 284 9.61 -3.80 -2.16
N PHE A 285 10.53 -3.13 -2.82
CA PHE A 285 11.93 -3.17 -2.44
C PHE A 285 12.21 -2.31 -1.20
N THR A 286 11.66 -1.11 -1.13
CA THR A 286 11.85 -0.20 0.01
C THR A 286 11.29 -0.78 1.29
N ASP A 287 10.14 -1.41 1.23
CA ASP A 287 9.40 -1.86 2.39
C ASP A 287 10.05 -3.02 3.14
N ALA A 288 10.42 -4.06 2.43
CA ALA A 288 10.92 -5.26 3.08
C ALA A 288 12.43 -5.44 2.89
N TRP A 289 12.93 -5.22 1.68
CA TRP A 289 14.25 -5.69 1.30
C TRP A 289 15.39 -4.75 1.70
N LEU A 290 15.18 -3.45 1.75
CA LEU A 290 16.18 -2.52 2.30
C LEU A 290 16.42 -2.76 3.79
N SER A 291 15.38 -3.11 4.53
CA SER A 291 15.50 -3.43 5.95
C SER A 291 16.37 -4.66 6.19
N MET A 292 16.40 -5.62 5.26
CA MET A 292 17.27 -6.80 5.31
C MET A 292 18.73 -6.45 5.57
N ALA A 293 19.23 -5.43 4.91
CA ALA A 293 20.62 -5.02 5.02
C ALA A 293 20.85 -3.89 6.02
N GLY A 294 19.81 -3.38 6.64
CA GLY A 294 19.90 -2.28 7.60
C GLY A 294 19.94 -0.89 6.99
N ALA A 295 19.60 -0.78 5.74
CA ALA A 295 19.40 0.51 5.13
C ALA A 295 17.98 1.01 5.41
N GLY A 296 17.82 2.29 5.57
CA GLY A 296 16.52 2.92 5.53
C GLY A 296 15.74 3.02 6.83
N ASP A 297 16.30 2.64 7.94
CA ASP A 297 15.62 2.74 9.24
C ASP A 297 15.99 4.02 9.97
N VAL A 298 15.13 5.01 9.91
CA VAL A 298 15.33 6.30 10.60
C VAL A 298 15.43 6.11 12.10
N GLY A 299 16.53 6.62 12.69
CA GLY A 299 16.74 6.65 14.12
C GLY A 299 16.93 5.29 14.78
N ILE A 300 17.27 4.27 14.02
CA ILE A 300 17.50 2.92 14.50
C ILE A 300 18.97 2.56 14.54
N PRO A 301 19.29 1.39 15.15
CA PRO A 301 20.66 1.02 15.44
C PRO A 301 21.65 1.04 14.29
N ASN A 302 21.21 0.99 13.03
CA ASN A 302 22.12 1.23 11.92
C ASN A 302 22.62 2.68 11.85
N GLY A 303 21.91 3.60 12.51
CA GLY A 303 22.42 4.86 13.03
C GLY A 303 22.45 6.03 12.08
N LEU A 304 22.30 5.88 10.78
CA LEU A 304 22.17 7.04 9.90
C LEU A 304 20.76 7.62 10.00
N PRO A 305 20.59 8.93 9.92
CA PRO A 305 19.30 9.57 9.74
C PRO A 305 18.82 9.37 8.27
N VAL A 306 18.78 8.12 7.82
CA VAL A 306 18.41 7.70 6.47
C VAL A 306 17.10 6.96 6.57
N ASP A 307 16.15 7.34 5.72
CA ASP A 307 14.82 6.71 5.69
C ASP A 307 14.82 5.39 4.91
N GLU A 308 13.65 4.75 4.85
CA GLU A 308 13.41 3.48 4.14
C GLU A 308 13.66 3.57 2.63
N TRP A 309 13.77 4.79 2.09
CA TRP A 309 14.08 5.05 0.68
C TRP A 309 15.57 5.29 0.43
N GLY A 310 16.40 5.17 1.46
CA GLY A 310 17.82 5.45 1.38
C GLY A 310 18.17 6.95 1.34
N ILE A 311 17.21 7.81 1.66
CA ILE A 311 17.38 9.27 1.65
C ILE A 311 17.82 9.73 3.05
N ARG A 312 18.94 10.45 3.11
CA ARG A 312 19.36 11.13 4.34
C ARG A 312 18.49 12.35 4.58
N VAL A 313 18.06 12.53 5.82
CA VAL A 313 17.23 13.66 6.27
C VAL A 313 17.91 14.38 7.42
N GLU A 314 17.96 15.70 7.37
CA GLU A 314 18.41 16.56 8.45
C GLU A 314 17.31 17.57 8.80
N GLY A 315 16.75 17.44 10.00
CA GLY A 315 15.49 18.09 10.36
C GLY A 315 14.34 17.54 9.51
N CYS A 316 13.66 18.39 8.75
CA CYS A 316 12.62 17.98 7.79
C CYS A 316 13.12 17.99 6.31
N ARG A 317 14.41 18.23 6.09
CA ARG A 317 14.99 18.40 4.75
C ARG A 317 15.65 17.12 4.24
N PRO A 318 15.26 16.59 3.08
CA PRO A 318 16.05 15.60 2.36
C PRO A 318 17.37 16.22 1.88
N VAL A 319 18.50 15.56 2.19
CA VAL A 319 19.83 16.16 1.95
C VAL A 319 20.77 15.32 1.10
N GLY A 320 20.40 14.07 0.78
CA GLY A 320 21.19 13.22 -0.11
C GLY A 320 20.66 11.79 -0.23
N SER A 321 20.87 11.17 -1.37
CA SER A 321 20.57 9.76 -1.64
C SER A 321 21.83 8.94 -1.80
N THR A 322 22.87 9.53 -2.42
CA THR A 322 24.16 8.84 -2.61
C THR A 322 24.93 8.76 -1.30
N VAL A 323 25.81 7.76 -1.20
CA VAL A 323 26.76 7.64 -0.07
C VAL A 323 27.65 8.88 0.05
N GLU A 324 28.01 9.51 -1.07
CA GLU A 324 28.82 10.73 -1.08
C GLU A 324 28.12 11.93 -0.42
N ARG A 325 26.78 11.91 -0.35
CA ARG A 325 25.98 12.95 0.33
C ARG A 325 25.36 12.47 1.64
N GLY A 326 25.82 11.32 2.13
CA GLY A 326 25.39 10.73 3.40
C GLY A 326 24.11 9.90 3.33
N GLY A 327 23.58 9.64 2.14
CA GLY A 327 22.49 8.69 1.91
C GLY A 327 22.96 7.23 1.88
N ALA A 328 22.06 6.31 1.55
CA ALA A 328 22.33 4.88 1.53
C ALA A 328 21.83 4.16 0.26
N THR A 329 21.21 4.87 -0.68
CA THR A 329 20.59 4.23 -1.86
C THR A 329 21.58 3.45 -2.71
N ASP A 330 22.80 3.92 -2.91
CA ASP A 330 23.88 3.21 -3.64
C ASP A 330 24.92 2.58 -2.70
N GLY A 331 24.59 2.51 -1.42
CA GLY A 331 25.45 1.93 -0.41
C GLY A 331 25.53 0.40 -0.49
N PRO A 332 26.55 -0.20 0.14
CA PRO A 332 26.77 -1.65 0.07
C PRO A 332 25.59 -2.44 0.63
N ALA A 333 24.86 -1.91 1.59
CA ALA A 333 23.68 -2.53 2.17
C ALA A 333 22.52 -2.66 1.16
N ALA A 334 22.21 -1.57 0.47
CA ALA A 334 21.14 -1.54 -0.53
C ALA A 334 21.49 -2.44 -1.74
N VAL A 335 22.75 -2.42 -2.17
CA VAL A 335 23.24 -3.30 -3.25
C VAL A 335 23.15 -4.78 -2.84
N TYR A 336 23.52 -5.10 -1.61
CA TYR A 336 23.38 -6.46 -1.06
C TYR A 336 21.91 -6.93 -1.06
N SER A 337 20.99 -6.08 -0.58
CA SER A 337 19.56 -6.41 -0.57
C SER A 337 19.02 -6.67 -1.97
N LEU A 338 19.33 -5.81 -2.94
CA LEU A 338 18.88 -6.00 -4.32
C LEU A 338 19.49 -7.25 -4.95
N THR A 339 20.75 -7.57 -4.63
CA THR A 339 21.38 -8.81 -5.07
C THR A 339 20.60 -10.02 -4.55
N LYS A 340 20.30 -10.07 -3.26
CA LYS A 340 19.51 -11.16 -2.66
C LYS A 340 18.11 -11.25 -3.25
N TYR A 341 17.44 -10.12 -3.44
CA TYR A 341 16.13 -10.08 -4.09
C TYR A 341 16.13 -10.75 -5.46
N VAL A 342 17.06 -10.36 -6.31
CA VAL A 342 17.20 -10.90 -7.67
C VAL A 342 17.61 -12.38 -7.67
N ASP A 343 18.54 -12.75 -6.81
CA ASP A 343 19.05 -14.11 -6.74
C ASP A 343 18.00 -15.09 -6.20
N TRP A 344 17.27 -14.73 -5.15
CA TRP A 344 16.24 -15.60 -4.57
C TRP A 344 15.03 -15.73 -5.47
N LEU A 345 14.63 -14.66 -6.15
CA LEU A 345 13.56 -14.71 -7.16
C LEU A 345 13.89 -15.72 -8.27
N LYS A 346 15.15 -15.81 -8.68
CA LYS A 346 15.59 -16.75 -9.71
C LYS A 346 15.83 -18.17 -9.19
N ALA A 347 16.35 -18.30 -7.98
CA ALA A 347 16.80 -19.58 -7.44
C ALA A 347 15.70 -20.35 -6.72
N TYR A 348 14.79 -19.67 -6.04
CA TYR A 348 13.89 -20.29 -5.07
C TYR A 348 12.39 -20.05 -5.33
N ALA A 349 12.04 -19.14 -6.23
CA ALA A 349 10.65 -18.87 -6.60
C ALA A 349 10.22 -19.66 -7.86
N PRO A 350 8.92 -19.79 -8.13
CA PRO A 350 8.41 -20.29 -9.40
C PRO A 350 8.98 -19.49 -10.58
N PRO A 351 9.31 -20.13 -11.72
CA PRO A 351 9.93 -19.44 -12.88
C PRO A 351 9.12 -18.26 -13.42
N GLU A 352 7.80 -18.31 -13.32
CA GLU A 352 6.87 -17.25 -13.73
C GLU A 352 6.89 -16.02 -12.83
N ALA A 353 7.35 -16.15 -11.59
CA ALA A 353 7.33 -15.08 -10.58
C ALA A 353 8.04 -13.79 -11.05
N ALA A 354 9.15 -13.94 -11.80
CA ALA A 354 9.87 -12.79 -12.35
C ALA A 354 9.05 -11.95 -13.36
N GLY A 355 7.98 -12.52 -13.92
CA GLY A 355 7.05 -11.86 -14.84
C GLY A 355 5.77 -11.33 -14.21
N MET A 356 5.59 -11.52 -12.91
CA MET A 356 4.38 -11.12 -12.17
C MET A 356 4.47 -9.71 -11.60
N VAL A 357 3.31 -9.13 -11.33
CA VAL A 357 3.10 -7.90 -10.55
C VAL A 357 2.55 -8.24 -9.16
N PHE A 358 2.41 -7.24 -8.30
CA PHE A 358 1.91 -7.36 -6.93
C PHE A 358 0.61 -8.18 -6.81
N SER A 359 -0.44 -7.80 -7.54
CA SER A 359 -1.76 -8.45 -7.46
C SER A 359 -1.77 -9.89 -8.01
N GLU A 360 -0.79 -10.25 -8.84
CA GLU A 360 -0.64 -11.61 -9.37
C GLU A 360 0.14 -12.51 -8.39
N ALA A 361 1.16 -11.96 -7.71
CA ALA A 361 2.05 -12.70 -6.83
C ALA A 361 1.46 -12.98 -5.44
N GLY A 362 0.68 -12.05 -4.88
CA GLY A 362 0.09 -12.17 -3.55
C GLY A 362 -0.74 -13.42 -3.33
N PRO A 363 -1.66 -13.80 -4.24
CA PRO A 363 -2.49 -14.99 -4.10
C PRO A 363 -1.79 -16.32 -4.44
N VAL A 364 -0.58 -16.32 -5.00
CA VAL A 364 0.11 -17.55 -5.44
C VAL A 364 0.28 -18.59 -4.32
N PRO A 365 0.64 -18.22 -3.07
CA PRO A 365 0.73 -19.19 -1.98
C PRO A 365 -0.55 -19.99 -1.72
N ALA A 366 -1.73 -19.41 -2.00
CA ALA A 366 -3.02 -20.11 -1.88
C ALA A 366 -3.14 -21.34 -2.77
N GLN A 367 -2.34 -21.43 -3.84
CA GLN A 367 -2.31 -22.57 -4.76
C GLN A 367 -1.57 -23.81 -4.19
N GLY A 368 -0.94 -23.67 -3.01
CA GLY A 368 -0.39 -24.77 -2.24
C GLY A 368 1.08 -25.13 -2.53
N ALA A 369 1.73 -24.49 -3.48
CA ALA A 369 3.08 -24.84 -3.92
C ALA A 369 4.22 -24.06 -3.21
N ILE A 370 3.90 -23.09 -2.37
CA ILE A 370 4.86 -22.17 -1.74
C ILE A 370 5.04 -22.51 -0.27
N ALA A 371 6.29 -22.63 0.19
CA ALA A 371 6.59 -22.92 1.60
C ALA A 371 6.55 -21.67 2.47
N GLN A 372 7.05 -20.54 1.98
CA GLN A 372 7.07 -19.27 2.69
C GLN A 372 7.09 -18.08 1.74
N GLN A 373 6.63 -16.94 2.24
CA GLN A 373 6.69 -15.66 1.54
C GLN A 373 6.64 -14.53 2.57
N ILE A 374 7.24 -13.37 2.24
CA ILE A 374 7.00 -12.12 2.95
C ILE A 374 6.17 -11.26 2.02
N PHE A 375 5.01 -10.80 2.51
CA PHE A 375 4.08 -10.03 1.68
C PHE A 375 3.08 -9.25 2.54
N TRP A 376 2.26 -8.38 1.93
CA TRP A 376 1.20 -7.62 2.62
C TRP A 376 -0.01 -8.53 2.94
N TYR A 377 0.21 -9.52 3.81
CA TYR A 377 -0.83 -10.50 4.14
C TYR A 377 -2.04 -9.93 4.88
N THR A 378 -1.90 -8.76 5.48
CA THR A 378 -3.07 -8.04 6.01
C THR A 378 -4.05 -7.63 4.91
N THR A 379 -3.60 -7.48 3.66
CA THR A 379 -4.44 -7.22 2.48
C THR A 379 -4.96 -8.50 1.85
N PHE A 380 -4.11 -9.53 1.76
CA PHE A 380 -4.44 -10.77 1.07
C PHE A 380 -5.07 -11.85 1.94
N THR A 381 -5.18 -11.65 3.27
CA THR A 381 -5.74 -12.67 4.16
C THR A 381 -7.16 -13.10 3.75
N ALA A 382 -8.00 -12.17 3.32
CA ALA A 382 -9.35 -12.48 2.86
C ALA A 382 -9.36 -13.46 1.68
N ASP A 383 -8.35 -13.42 0.81
CA ASP A 383 -8.20 -14.34 -0.31
C ASP A 383 -7.59 -15.69 0.10
N MET A 384 -6.79 -15.71 1.17
CA MET A 384 -6.06 -16.89 1.64
C MET A 384 -6.89 -17.83 2.54
N VAL A 385 -8.05 -17.37 3.02
CA VAL A 385 -8.95 -18.14 3.90
C VAL A 385 -10.22 -18.63 3.19
N LYS A 386 -10.28 -18.50 1.87
CA LYS A 386 -11.45 -18.97 1.10
C LYS A 386 -11.59 -20.48 1.21
N PRO A 387 -12.81 -21.00 1.42
CA PRO A 387 -13.05 -22.44 1.49
C PRO A 387 -12.63 -23.17 0.21
N GLY A 388 -12.07 -24.36 0.35
CA GLY A 388 -11.69 -25.23 -0.77
C GLY A 388 -10.30 -24.93 -1.36
N LEU A 389 -9.56 -23.96 -0.81
CA LEU A 389 -8.17 -23.73 -1.20
C LEU A 389 -7.28 -24.91 -0.72
N PRO A 390 -6.24 -25.30 -1.47
CA PRO A 390 -5.28 -26.32 -1.07
C PRO A 390 -4.61 -26.07 0.29
N VAL A 391 -4.53 -24.81 0.69
CA VAL A 391 -3.91 -24.33 1.94
C VAL A 391 -4.89 -24.25 3.12
N MET A 392 -6.13 -24.73 2.94
CA MET A 392 -7.14 -24.78 3.99
C MET A 392 -7.46 -26.24 4.37
N ASN A 393 -7.76 -26.46 5.63
CA ASN A 393 -8.30 -27.71 6.13
C ASN A 393 -9.83 -27.77 5.90
N ASP A 394 -10.39 -28.97 5.93
CA ASP A 394 -11.84 -29.18 5.75
C ASP A 394 -12.68 -28.53 6.87
N ASP A 395 -12.11 -28.32 8.04
CA ASP A 395 -12.73 -27.64 9.19
C ASP A 395 -12.69 -26.10 9.11
N GLY A 396 -12.16 -25.53 8.03
CA GLY A 396 -12.04 -24.09 7.83
C GLY A 396 -10.79 -23.45 8.45
N THR A 397 -9.92 -24.24 9.08
CA THR A 397 -8.65 -23.71 9.60
C THR A 397 -7.56 -23.69 8.54
N PRO A 398 -6.65 -22.69 8.53
CA PRO A 398 -5.56 -22.63 7.56
C PRO A 398 -4.41 -23.57 7.93
N LYS A 399 -3.82 -24.19 6.89
CA LYS A 399 -2.56 -24.97 6.98
C LYS A 399 -1.32 -24.07 7.10
N TRP A 400 -1.50 -22.78 7.17
CA TRP A 400 -0.46 -21.75 7.20
C TRP A 400 -0.61 -20.84 8.41
N ARG A 401 0.45 -20.10 8.70
CA ARG A 401 0.46 -19.07 9.75
C ARG A 401 1.18 -17.83 9.26
N MET A 402 0.92 -16.71 9.93
CA MET A 402 1.62 -15.45 9.79
C MET A 402 2.44 -15.14 11.02
N ALA A 403 3.59 -14.52 10.81
CA ALA A 403 4.51 -14.08 11.84
C ALA A 403 5.17 -12.77 11.41
N PRO A 404 5.85 -12.05 12.30
CA PRO A 404 6.68 -10.92 11.91
C PRO A 404 7.75 -11.31 10.89
N SER A 405 8.07 -10.38 9.97
CA SER A 405 9.13 -10.55 8.99
C SER A 405 10.51 -10.72 9.66
N PRO A 406 11.44 -11.46 9.06
CA PRO A 406 12.81 -11.56 9.56
C PRO A 406 13.52 -10.21 9.53
N ARG A 407 14.56 -10.07 10.36
CA ARG A 407 15.39 -8.86 10.45
C ARG A 407 16.80 -9.13 9.97
N GLY A 408 17.49 -8.06 9.68
CA GLY A 408 18.90 -7.89 9.38
C GLY A 408 19.78 -9.10 9.10
N ALA A 409 20.54 -9.02 8.02
CA ALA A 409 21.65 -9.91 7.79
C ALA A 409 22.97 -9.15 7.67
N TYR A 410 22.90 -7.84 7.50
CA TYR A 410 24.09 -7.03 7.21
C TYR A 410 24.68 -6.38 8.47
N TRP A 411 23.86 -6.06 9.45
CA TRP A 411 24.22 -5.51 10.76
C TRP A 411 23.61 -6.32 11.90
N GLU A 412 24.32 -6.42 13.02
CA GLU A 412 23.88 -7.23 14.17
C GLU A 412 22.57 -6.78 14.79
N ASP A 413 22.42 -5.49 14.98
CA ASP A 413 21.23 -4.93 15.63
C ASP A 413 20.40 -4.24 14.57
N GLY A 414 19.68 -4.96 13.98
CA GLY A 414 19.11 -4.33 13.22
C GLY A 414 18.11 -3.45 12.99
N GLN A 415 17.18 -3.96 12.73
CA GLN A 415 16.17 -3.46 11.92
C GLN A 415 14.90 -3.51 12.64
N LYS A 416 14.05 -2.57 12.44
CA LYS A 416 12.65 -2.76 12.67
C LYS A 416 12.16 -3.93 11.82
N LEU A 417 11.19 -4.60 12.34
CA LEU A 417 10.40 -5.55 11.60
C LEU A 417 9.76 -4.79 10.44
N GLY A 418 9.90 -5.25 9.26
CA GLY A 418 9.27 -4.92 8.03
C GLY A 418 8.53 -3.58 7.90
N TYR A 419 7.80 -3.46 6.89
CA TYR A 419 7.01 -2.31 6.50
C TYR A 419 5.59 -2.39 7.07
N GLN A 420 5.10 -1.29 7.61
CA GLN A 420 3.69 -1.08 7.90
C GLN A 420 3.24 0.27 7.33
N ASP A 421 2.10 0.28 6.69
CA ASP A 421 1.48 1.42 6.03
C ASP A 421 -0.01 1.49 6.30
N THR A 422 -0.60 2.58 5.89
CA THR A 422 -2.02 2.84 5.99
C THR A 422 -2.53 3.44 4.69
N GLY A 423 -3.43 2.76 4.00
CA GLY A 423 -4.26 3.38 3.00
C GLY A 423 -5.25 4.31 3.68
N ALA A 424 -5.36 5.56 3.21
CA ALA A 424 -6.06 6.58 3.95
C ALA A 424 -6.78 7.60 3.07
N TRP A 425 -7.93 8.07 3.53
CA TRP A 425 -8.71 9.10 2.87
C TRP A 425 -8.01 10.45 2.87
N THR A 426 -7.84 11.01 1.69
CA THR A 426 -7.17 12.29 1.44
C THR A 426 -8.15 13.25 0.76
N LEU A 427 -8.27 14.46 1.31
CA LEU A 427 -9.07 15.54 0.76
C LEU A 427 -8.17 16.58 0.08
N MET A 428 -8.41 16.83 -1.21
CA MET A 428 -7.63 17.81 -1.97
C MET A 428 -8.08 19.24 -1.67
N LYS A 429 -7.13 20.20 -1.65
CA LYS A 429 -7.47 21.62 -1.53
C LYS A 429 -8.23 22.17 -2.75
N SER A 430 -8.02 21.56 -3.93
CA SER A 430 -8.73 21.91 -5.16
C SER A 430 -10.19 21.47 -5.19
N THR A 431 -10.59 20.51 -4.33
CA THR A 431 -11.99 20.10 -4.21
C THR A 431 -12.84 21.25 -3.64
N PRO A 432 -13.93 21.64 -4.32
CA PRO A 432 -14.85 22.67 -3.81
C PRO A 432 -15.34 22.35 -2.40
N GLU A 433 -15.50 23.36 -1.56
CA GLU A 433 -15.72 23.21 -0.12
C GLU A 433 -16.92 22.31 0.23
N ASP A 434 -18.07 22.50 -0.41
CA ASP A 434 -19.25 21.70 -0.12
C ASP A 434 -19.08 20.23 -0.56
N ARG A 435 -18.37 20.00 -1.65
CA ARG A 435 -18.02 18.65 -2.12
C ARG A 435 -17.00 17.98 -1.18
N ALA A 436 -16.03 18.75 -0.69
CA ALA A 436 -15.06 18.27 0.30
C ALA A 436 -15.76 17.87 1.61
N LYS A 437 -16.73 18.64 2.07
CA LYS A 437 -17.55 18.31 3.26
C LYS A 437 -18.39 17.05 3.05
N ALA A 438 -19.01 16.90 1.89
CA ALA A 438 -19.77 15.70 1.54
C ALA A 438 -18.86 14.45 1.43
N ALA A 439 -17.68 14.57 0.82
CA ALA A 439 -16.71 13.51 0.74
C ALA A 439 -16.12 13.14 2.12
N TRP A 440 -15.93 14.13 2.98
CA TRP A 440 -15.49 13.90 4.37
C TRP A 440 -16.53 13.13 5.20
N LEU A 441 -17.80 13.41 5.01
CA LEU A 441 -18.87 12.63 5.64
C LEU A 441 -18.83 11.17 5.18
N TYR A 442 -18.59 10.91 3.88
CA TYR A 442 -18.45 9.55 3.37
C TYR A 442 -17.21 8.83 3.94
N ALA A 443 -16.05 9.48 3.94
CA ALA A 443 -14.82 8.93 4.53
C ALA A 443 -15.00 8.54 6.01
N GLN A 444 -15.65 9.41 6.79
CA GLN A 444 -15.97 9.11 8.19
C GLN A 444 -17.01 7.99 8.34
N PHE A 445 -17.99 7.92 7.45
CA PHE A 445 -19.03 6.89 7.51
C PHE A 445 -18.42 5.49 7.31
N VAL A 446 -17.59 5.29 6.28
CA VAL A 446 -16.97 3.99 6.00
C VAL A 446 -15.93 3.57 7.04
N THR A 447 -15.48 4.52 7.87
CA THR A 447 -14.54 4.27 8.97
C THR A 447 -15.18 4.43 10.37
N SER A 448 -16.49 4.69 10.44
CA SER A 448 -17.22 4.89 11.70
C SER A 448 -17.24 3.65 12.58
N LYS A 449 -17.42 3.82 13.89
CA LYS A 449 -17.49 2.68 14.82
C LYS A 449 -18.69 1.77 14.58
N THR A 450 -19.78 2.28 13.99
CA THR A 450 -20.90 1.45 13.54
C THR A 450 -20.47 0.47 12.45
N VAL A 451 -19.61 0.87 11.52
CA VAL A 451 -19.31 0.15 10.26
C VAL A 451 -17.97 -0.58 10.30
N SER A 452 -16.97 -0.03 10.98
CA SER A 452 -15.56 -0.44 10.86
C SER A 452 -15.31 -1.90 11.22
N LEU A 453 -15.95 -2.42 12.27
CA LEU A 453 -15.77 -3.82 12.67
C LEU A 453 -16.27 -4.79 11.60
N LYS A 454 -17.45 -4.53 11.02
CA LYS A 454 -17.97 -5.34 9.90
C LYS A 454 -17.04 -5.25 8.70
N LYS A 455 -16.60 -4.04 8.32
CA LYS A 455 -15.63 -3.84 7.23
C LYS A 455 -14.34 -4.60 7.50
N SER A 456 -13.80 -4.55 8.72
CA SER A 456 -12.61 -5.30 9.15
C SER A 456 -12.81 -6.82 9.00
N HIS A 457 -14.01 -7.36 9.24
CA HIS A 457 -14.31 -8.77 9.01
C HIS A 457 -14.42 -9.15 7.53
N VAL A 458 -14.80 -8.21 6.66
CA VAL A 458 -14.92 -8.45 5.21
C VAL A 458 -13.54 -8.43 4.54
N GLY A 459 -12.79 -7.36 4.73
CA GLY A 459 -11.51 -7.15 4.05
C GLY A 459 -10.29 -7.64 4.81
N LEU A 460 -10.43 -7.88 6.13
CA LEU A 460 -9.36 -8.27 7.05
C LEU A 460 -8.19 -7.26 7.12
N THR A 461 -8.45 -6.02 6.73
CA THR A 461 -7.58 -4.86 6.95
C THR A 461 -8.14 -4.07 8.13
N ILE A 462 -7.54 -4.25 9.31
CA ILE A 462 -8.13 -3.79 10.57
C ILE A 462 -7.60 -2.40 10.91
N ILE A 463 -8.49 -1.42 11.01
CA ILE A 463 -8.11 0.00 11.18
C ILE A 463 -8.23 0.52 12.61
N ARG A 464 -9.04 -0.14 13.47
CA ARG A 464 -9.29 0.32 14.84
C ARG A 464 -8.82 -0.69 15.88
N ASP A 465 -8.25 -0.20 16.97
CA ASP A 465 -7.87 -1.04 18.12
C ASP A 465 -9.10 -1.67 18.79
N SER A 466 -10.21 -0.93 18.85
CA SER A 466 -11.48 -1.46 19.33
C SER A 466 -12.02 -2.62 18.49
N ASP A 467 -11.82 -2.60 17.16
CA ASP A 467 -12.24 -3.67 16.27
C ASP A 467 -11.50 -4.97 16.56
N ILE A 468 -10.16 -4.93 16.56
CA ILE A 468 -9.35 -6.15 16.76
C ILE A 468 -9.52 -6.74 18.16
N ARG A 469 -9.89 -5.94 19.15
CA ARG A 469 -10.15 -6.41 20.52
C ARG A 469 -11.55 -6.98 20.70
N HIS A 470 -12.46 -6.79 19.76
CA HIS A 470 -13.81 -7.29 19.84
C HIS A 470 -13.84 -8.83 19.86
N GLU A 471 -14.80 -9.42 20.61
CA GLU A 471 -14.91 -10.88 20.78
C GLU A 471 -15.08 -11.65 19.46
N SER A 472 -15.74 -11.06 18.47
CA SER A 472 -15.94 -11.68 17.15
C SER A 472 -14.63 -12.00 16.42
N PHE A 473 -13.54 -11.24 16.65
CA PHE A 473 -12.21 -11.61 16.16
C PHE A 473 -11.57 -12.73 17.00
N THR A 474 -11.85 -12.80 18.29
CA THR A 474 -11.40 -13.92 19.12
C THR A 474 -12.03 -15.24 18.66
N GLU A 475 -13.32 -15.23 18.34
CA GLU A 475 -14.04 -16.39 17.82
C GLU A 475 -13.50 -16.87 16.47
N ARG A 476 -13.05 -15.94 15.61
CA ARG A 476 -12.50 -16.26 14.29
C ARG A 476 -10.97 -16.47 14.27
N ALA A 477 -10.27 -16.25 15.37
CA ALA A 477 -8.81 -16.27 15.39
C ALA A 477 -8.20 -17.54 14.77
N ALA A 478 -8.78 -18.72 15.07
CA ALA A 478 -8.32 -19.99 14.53
C ALA A 478 -8.44 -20.08 13.00
N GLU A 479 -9.35 -19.34 12.39
CA GLU A 479 -9.59 -19.32 10.93
C GLU A 479 -8.67 -18.35 10.19
N LEU A 480 -7.95 -17.46 10.91
CA LEU A 480 -7.22 -16.33 10.35
C LEU A 480 -5.70 -16.46 10.44
N GLY A 481 -5.18 -17.67 10.73
CA GLY A 481 -3.76 -18.01 10.56
C GLY A 481 -2.76 -17.15 11.34
N GLY A 482 -3.16 -16.55 12.48
CA GLY A 482 -2.31 -15.72 13.31
C GLY A 482 -2.49 -14.21 13.11
N LEU A 483 -3.40 -13.78 12.22
CA LEU A 483 -3.67 -12.36 11.99
C LEU A 483 -4.14 -11.63 13.25
N VAL A 484 -5.04 -12.26 14.02
CA VAL A 484 -5.59 -11.70 15.25
C VAL A 484 -4.51 -11.56 16.31
N GLU A 485 -3.72 -12.58 16.49
CA GLU A 485 -2.58 -12.62 17.42
C GLU A 485 -1.57 -11.53 17.06
N PHE A 486 -1.24 -11.39 15.78
CA PHE A 486 -0.33 -10.35 15.31
C PHE A 486 -0.86 -8.94 15.62
N TYR A 487 -2.10 -8.62 15.25
CA TYR A 487 -2.67 -7.30 15.50
C TYR A 487 -2.82 -6.98 17.00
N ARG A 488 -2.92 -7.98 17.87
CA ARG A 488 -2.95 -7.82 19.33
C ARG A 488 -1.56 -7.82 19.97
N SER A 489 -0.51 -8.17 19.23
CA SER A 489 0.85 -8.33 19.74
C SER A 489 1.60 -7.00 19.86
N PRO A 490 2.67 -6.95 20.67
CA PRO A 490 3.60 -5.83 20.68
C PRO A 490 4.33 -5.62 19.34
N ALA A 491 4.42 -6.66 18.49
CA ALA A 491 5.07 -6.57 17.18
C ALA A 491 4.36 -5.58 16.26
N ARG A 492 3.05 -5.38 16.43
CA ARG A 492 2.25 -4.43 15.67
C ARG A 492 2.80 -2.99 15.67
N VAL A 493 3.49 -2.58 16.69
CA VAL A 493 4.00 -1.20 16.84
C VAL A 493 5.50 -1.06 16.59
N GLN A 494 6.16 -2.13 16.14
CA GLN A 494 7.60 -2.16 15.87
C GLN A 494 7.92 -1.94 14.38
N TRP A 495 7.38 -0.87 13.80
CA TRP A 495 7.47 -0.61 12.37
C TRP A 495 8.22 0.67 12.06
N THR A 496 8.75 0.72 10.84
CA THR A 496 9.27 1.96 10.26
C THR A 496 8.11 2.70 9.58
N PRO A 497 7.77 3.93 9.98
CA PRO A 497 6.85 4.76 9.23
C PRO A 497 7.42 5.03 7.86
N THR A 498 6.58 4.99 6.83
CA THR A 498 7.00 5.17 5.45
C THR A 498 6.67 6.56 4.92
N GLY A 499 7.35 6.97 3.87
CA GLY A 499 7.04 8.15 3.10
C GLY A 499 7.27 9.52 3.77
N THR A 500 7.44 9.58 5.08
CA THR A 500 7.53 10.84 5.86
C THR A 500 8.59 11.80 5.31
N ASN A 501 9.70 11.26 4.85
CA ASN A 501 10.84 12.03 4.37
C ASN A 501 10.93 12.11 2.85
N VAL A 502 10.03 11.44 2.13
CA VAL A 502 9.98 11.43 0.66
C VAL A 502 9.40 12.74 0.14
N PRO A 503 10.17 13.58 -0.57
CA PRO A 503 9.71 14.92 -0.95
C PRO A 503 8.75 14.94 -2.13
N ASP A 504 8.74 13.91 -2.96
CA ASP A 504 7.90 13.78 -4.16
C ASP A 504 7.75 12.29 -4.49
N TYR A 505 6.87 11.62 -3.76
CA TYR A 505 6.65 10.18 -3.90
C TYR A 505 6.36 9.75 -5.34
N PRO A 506 5.42 10.36 -6.08
CA PRO A 506 5.08 9.85 -7.41
C PRO A 506 6.26 9.80 -8.38
N ARG A 507 7.17 10.79 -8.29
CA ARG A 507 8.35 10.81 -9.15
C ARG A 507 9.51 9.97 -8.63
N LEU A 508 9.69 9.92 -7.32
CA LEU A 508 10.72 9.08 -6.71
C LEU A 508 10.39 7.60 -6.86
N ALA A 509 9.13 7.20 -6.61
CA ALA A 509 8.67 5.84 -6.82
C ALA A 509 8.90 5.36 -8.27
N GLN A 510 8.67 6.23 -9.26
CA GLN A 510 8.96 5.91 -10.65
C GLN A 510 10.44 5.60 -10.88
N LEU A 511 11.35 6.32 -10.25
CA LEU A 511 12.79 6.04 -10.34
C LEU A 511 13.13 4.68 -9.70
N TRP A 512 12.49 4.35 -8.56
CA TRP A 512 12.67 3.09 -7.87
C TRP A 512 12.27 1.92 -8.75
N TRP A 513 11.01 1.80 -9.14
CA TRP A 513 10.56 0.63 -9.87
C TRP A 513 11.25 0.44 -11.22
N GLN A 514 11.66 1.53 -11.89
CA GLN A 514 12.40 1.44 -13.14
C GLN A 514 13.77 0.79 -12.95
N ASN A 515 14.53 1.21 -11.93
CA ASN A 515 15.86 0.69 -11.68
C ASN A 515 15.85 -0.71 -11.05
N ILE A 516 14.92 -0.99 -10.12
CA ILE A 516 14.73 -2.33 -9.57
C ILE A 516 14.32 -3.31 -10.68
N GLY A 517 13.40 -2.91 -11.57
CA GLY A 517 13.01 -3.71 -12.73
C GLY A 517 14.13 -3.97 -13.73
N ASP A 518 15.06 -3.02 -13.90
CA ASP A 518 16.27 -3.24 -14.71
C ASP A 518 17.18 -4.31 -14.10
N ALA A 519 17.30 -4.36 -12.76
CA ALA A 519 18.06 -5.39 -12.08
C ALA A 519 17.34 -6.76 -12.12
N SER A 520 16.04 -6.81 -11.83
CA SER A 520 15.28 -8.07 -11.83
C SER A 520 15.25 -8.73 -13.22
N SER A 521 15.17 -7.93 -14.28
CA SER A 521 15.24 -8.41 -15.67
C SER A 521 16.65 -8.73 -16.15
N GLY A 522 17.69 -8.37 -15.38
CA GLY A 522 19.10 -8.55 -15.76
C GLY A 522 19.63 -7.51 -16.76
N ALA A 523 18.90 -6.43 -17.00
CA ALA A 523 19.34 -5.32 -17.85
C ALA A 523 20.49 -4.50 -17.22
N LYS A 524 20.55 -4.50 -15.88
CA LYS A 524 21.62 -3.91 -15.06
C LYS A 524 22.03 -4.89 -13.96
N THR A 525 23.26 -4.77 -13.51
CA THR A 525 23.64 -5.38 -12.24
C THR A 525 22.98 -4.63 -11.07
N PRO A 526 22.79 -5.25 -9.90
CA PRO A 526 22.29 -4.55 -8.71
C PRO A 526 23.06 -3.27 -8.38
N GLN A 527 24.40 -3.30 -8.47
CA GLN A 527 25.23 -2.11 -8.25
C GLN A 527 24.94 -0.99 -9.26
N GLU A 528 24.88 -1.31 -10.55
CA GLU A 528 24.57 -0.33 -11.60
C GLU A 528 23.17 0.26 -11.43
N ALA A 529 22.19 -0.57 -11.05
CA ALA A 529 20.83 -0.15 -10.82
C ALA A 529 20.73 0.83 -9.63
N MET A 530 21.33 0.48 -8.49
CA MET A 530 21.28 1.33 -7.30
C MET A 530 22.08 2.63 -7.47
N THR A 531 23.23 2.58 -8.15
CA THR A 531 24.00 3.78 -8.47
C THR A 531 23.22 4.72 -9.41
N ALA A 532 22.58 4.18 -10.45
CA ALA A 532 21.76 4.97 -11.37
C ALA A 532 20.54 5.58 -10.65
N LEU A 533 19.93 4.83 -9.76
CA LEU A 533 18.80 5.27 -8.94
C LEU A 533 19.19 6.45 -8.04
N ALA A 534 20.24 6.30 -7.23
CA ALA A 534 20.70 7.34 -6.31
C ALA A 534 21.01 8.65 -7.02
N VAL A 535 21.72 8.58 -8.17
CA VAL A 535 22.01 9.75 -9.00
C VAL A 535 20.73 10.38 -9.57
N ALA A 536 19.76 9.56 -9.98
CA ALA A 536 18.50 10.07 -10.52
C ALA A 536 17.64 10.75 -9.43
N GLN A 537 17.62 10.21 -8.22
CA GLN A 537 16.97 10.81 -7.06
C GLN A 537 17.58 12.19 -6.73
N GLU A 538 18.90 12.28 -6.68
CA GLU A 538 19.57 13.57 -6.42
C GLU A 538 19.30 14.60 -7.51
N ARG A 539 19.25 14.19 -8.77
CA ARG A 539 18.86 15.11 -9.87
C ARG A 539 17.43 15.62 -9.70
N LEU A 540 16.52 14.79 -9.24
CA LEU A 540 15.15 15.22 -8.92
C LEU A 540 15.15 16.19 -7.74
N MET A 541 15.79 15.83 -6.63
CA MET A 541 15.89 16.70 -5.46
C MET A 541 16.55 18.05 -5.78
N GLN A 542 17.58 18.07 -6.64
CA GLN A 542 18.21 19.29 -7.12
C GLN A 542 17.25 20.20 -7.91
N ARG A 543 16.38 19.61 -8.74
CA ARG A 543 15.33 20.36 -9.44
C ARG A 543 14.33 20.97 -8.47
N LEU A 544 13.87 20.21 -7.48
CA LEU A 544 12.95 20.67 -6.45
C LEU A 544 13.57 21.79 -5.60
N GLN A 545 14.85 21.65 -5.24
CA GLN A 545 15.63 22.68 -4.53
C GLN A 545 15.70 24.00 -5.32
N ARG A 546 16.03 23.93 -6.62
CA ARG A 546 16.12 25.12 -7.48
C ARG A 546 14.77 25.80 -7.71
N ALA A 547 13.71 25.01 -7.79
CA ALA A 547 12.35 25.53 -7.96
C ALA A 547 11.81 26.17 -6.67
N ASN A 548 12.36 25.81 -5.52
CA ASN A 548 11.94 26.25 -4.17
C ASN A 548 10.42 26.12 -3.92
N VAL A 549 9.81 25.07 -4.47
CA VAL A 549 8.36 24.87 -4.41
C VAL A 549 7.90 24.22 -3.10
N LEU A 550 8.83 23.64 -2.32
CA LEU A 550 8.53 22.84 -1.12
C LEU A 550 8.88 23.59 0.18
N GLY A 551 9.16 24.89 0.11
CA GLY A 551 9.41 25.73 1.28
C GLY A 551 10.63 25.30 2.12
N GLU A 552 10.52 25.48 3.43
CA GLU A 552 11.63 25.22 4.36
C GLU A 552 12.01 23.73 4.48
N CYS A 553 11.08 22.83 4.25
CA CYS A 553 11.30 21.37 4.28
C CYS A 553 11.61 20.77 2.90
N GLY A 554 11.83 21.63 1.89
CA GLY A 554 12.30 21.22 0.58
C GLY A 554 13.73 20.66 0.61
N PRO A 555 14.13 19.86 -0.40
CA PRO A 555 15.47 19.31 -0.48
C PRO A 555 16.56 20.38 -0.44
N LEU A 556 17.62 20.09 0.29
CA LEU A 556 18.84 20.90 0.36
C LEU A 556 20.06 19.96 0.37
N LEU A 557 20.56 19.63 -0.82
CA LEU A 557 21.60 18.61 -0.95
C LEU A 557 22.90 19.01 -0.23
N ASN A 558 23.43 18.08 0.55
CA ASN A 558 24.76 18.18 1.14
C ASN A 558 25.85 18.29 0.08
N GLU A 559 26.96 18.95 0.40
CA GLU A 559 28.16 18.85 -0.42
C GLU A 559 28.73 17.42 -0.39
N PRO A 560 29.18 16.88 -1.54
CA PRO A 560 29.79 15.56 -1.57
C PRO A 560 31.00 15.46 -0.66
N GLN A 561 31.07 14.40 0.14
CA GLN A 561 32.19 14.06 1.02
C GLN A 561 32.58 12.59 0.83
N SER A 562 33.75 12.23 1.34
CA SER A 562 34.17 10.83 1.33
C SER A 562 33.26 9.96 2.21
N ARG A 563 33.19 8.67 1.89
CA ARG A 563 32.49 7.70 2.76
C ARG A 563 32.99 7.74 4.20
N ASP A 564 34.32 7.86 4.39
CA ASP A 564 34.93 7.91 5.74
C ASP A 564 34.50 9.16 6.53
N TYR A 565 34.28 10.28 5.83
CA TYR A 565 33.69 11.48 6.46
C TYR A 565 32.30 11.15 7.01
N TRP A 566 31.41 10.53 6.22
CA TRP A 566 30.06 10.21 6.65
C TRP A 566 30.04 9.15 7.76
N LEU A 567 30.94 8.18 7.71
CA LEU A 567 31.09 7.17 8.77
C LEU A 567 31.58 7.76 10.10
N SER A 568 32.24 8.90 10.08
CA SER A 568 32.70 9.61 11.27
C SER A 568 31.65 10.55 11.89
N GLN A 569 30.52 10.78 11.20
CA GLN A 569 29.48 11.67 11.68
C GLN A 569 28.62 11.00 12.77
N PRO A 570 28.01 11.78 13.69
CA PRO A 570 27.04 11.26 14.63
C PRO A 570 25.91 10.52 13.90
N GLY A 571 25.52 9.35 14.39
CA GLY A 571 24.50 8.53 13.77
C GLY A 571 24.97 7.76 12.53
N ALA A 572 26.27 7.60 12.33
CA ALA A 572 26.81 6.76 11.27
C ALA A 572 26.30 5.32 11.37
N PRO A 573 26.14 4.61 10.23
CA PRO A 573 25.74 3.22 10.26
C PRO A 573 26.77 2.38 11.01
N LYS A 574 26.30 1.34 11.69
CA LYS A 574 27.18 0.34 12.29
C LYS A 574 28.03 -0.34 11.21
N ALA A 575 29.15 -0.89 11.63
CA ALA A 575 30.01 -1.63 10.72
C ALA A 575 29.25 -2.83 10.15
N LYS A 576 29.50 -3.10 8.87
CA LYS A 576 29.08 -4.34 8.22
C LYS A 576 29.60 -5.54 8.99
N LEU A 577 28.81 -6.58 9.16
CA LEU A 577 29.27 -7.87 9.69
C LEU A 577 30.36 -8.45 8.78
N ASP A 578 31.37 -9.09 9.38
CA ASP A 578 32.44 -9.79 8.64
C ASP A 578 31.86 -10.94 7.79
N ASN A 579 30.79 -11.56 8.28
CA ASN A 579 30.06 -12.60 7.60
C ASN A 579 28.78 -12.01 6.99
N GLU A 580 28.61 -12.10 5.69
CA GLU A 580 27.41 -11.64 4.97
C GLU A 580 26.18 -12.54 5.20
N LYS A 581 26.39 -13.73 5.75
CA LYS A 581 25.35 -14.64 6.19
C LYS A 581 25.56 -14.96 7.68
N PRO A 582 25.04 -14.12 8.61
CA PRO A 582 25.13 -14.38 10.05
C PRO A 582 24.52 -15.74 10.40
N ALA A 583 24.83 -16.24 11.60
CA ALA A 583 24.26 -17.50 12.08
C ALA A 583 22.72 -17.46 11.97
N PRO A 584 22.09 -18.45 11.32
CA PRO A 584 20.64 -18.50 11.16
C PRO A 584 19.98 -18.72 12.53
N VAL A 585 18.87 -18.02 12.77
CA VAL A 585 18.08 -18.13 13.98
C VAL A 585 16.61 -18.32 13.60
N THR A 586 15.99 -19.32 14.21
CA THR A 586 14.56 -19.59 14.13
C THR A 586 13.93 -19.62 15.52
N ILE A 587 12.63 -19.44 15.57
CA ILE A 587 11.80 -19.62 16.77
C ILE A 587 10.61 -20.52 16.43
N ASP A 588 10.20 -21.36 17.36
CA ASP A 588 8.96 -22.10 17.24
C ASP A 588 7.76 -21.13 17.22
N TYR A 589 6.79 -21.37 16.35
CA TYR A 589 5.65 -20.49 16.19
C TYR A 589 4.79 -20.38 17.45
N ASP A 590 4.55 -21.50 18.13
CA ASP A 590 3.72 -21.51 19.32
C ASP A 590 4.43 -20.81 20.49
N GLU A 591 5.76 -20.91 20.56
CA GLU A 591 6.58 -20.14 21.52
C GLU A 591 6.55 -18.65 21.19
N LEU A 592 6.64 -18.28 19.93
CA LEU A 592 6.52 -16.89 19.49
C LEU A 592 5.17 -16.28 19.93
N VAL A 593 4.07 -16.94 19.63
CA VAL A 593 2.72 -16.47 19.98
C VAL A 593 2.54 -16.37 21.51
N LYS A 594 3.07 -17.34 22.27
CA LYS A 594 3.07 -17.26 23.75
C LYS A 594 3.85 -16.06 24.28
N SER A 595 4.90 -15.64 23.60
CA SER A 595 5.68 -14.46 24.01
C SER A 595 4.92 -13.14 23.85
N TRP A 596 3.80 -13.13 23.12
CA TRP A 596 2.93 -11.98 22.92
C TRP A 596 1.80 -11.87 23.95
N GLN A 597 1.54 -12.94 24.70
CA GLN A 597 0.49 -13.02 25.73
C GLN A 597 1.04 -12.53 27.11
#